data_0e329c0c50150b978e6e598b32168503
#
_entry.id   0e329c0c50150b978e6e598b32168503
#
_cell.length_a   1.000
_cell.length_b   1.000
_cell.length_c   1.000
_cell.angle_alpha   90.00
_cell.angle_beta   90.00
_cell.angle_gamma   90.00
#
_symmetry.space_group_name_H-M   'P 1'
#
loop_
_entity.id
_entity.type
_entity.pdbx_description
1 polymer ?
#
loop_
_entity_poly.entity_id
_entity_poly.type
_entity_poly.pdbx_seq_one_letter_code
_entity_poly.pdbx_strand_id
1 'polypeptide(L)'
;DNALPITDNSPGFGSVAKYIATSTLEASMDIASMCATSTKVFVLEVMGRHAGWIAGAGGLAGQGEGEPPHLVIFPEIPFDRRQVMERVEYAVKHYGYCVIVVSEGARYEDGTFLADSGNTDAFGHRQLGGVAPTLAGMVKQDLGYKYHWAVADYLQRAARHLGAKTDVEQAYAVGVKAVE
;
A
#
# COMPACT_ATOMS: atom_id res chain seq x y z
N ASP A 1 -7.37 6.04 -8.49
CA ASP A 1 -8.36 4.96 -8.32
C ASP A 1 -9.76 5.34 -8.79
N ASN A 2 -9.92 6.43 -9.49
CA ASN A 2 -11.25 6.94 -9.83
C ASN A 2 -11.66 6.50 -11.21
N ALA A 3 -12.14 5.30 -11.31
CA ALA A 3 -12.86 4.84 -12.49
C ALA A 3 -14.21 5.55 -12.61
N LEU A 4 -14.23 6.77 -13.09
CA LEU A 4 -15.47 7.30 -13.64
C LEU A 4 -15.80 6.51 -14.89
N PRO A 5 -17.04 6.04 -15.08
CA PRO A 5 -17.38 5.07 -16.15
C PRO A 5 -17.09 5.51 -17.59
N ILE A 6 -16.86 6.80 -17.79
CA ILE A 6 -16.62 7.41 -19.12
C ILE A 6 -15.21 8.03 -19.24
N THR A 7 -14.33 7.77 -18.28
CA THR A 7 -13.00 8.36 -18.26
C THR A 7 -11.96 7.32 -18.63
N ASP A 8 -11.29 7.51 -19.76
CA ASP A 8 -10.22 6.62 -20.24
C ASP A 8 -8.93 6.82 -19.45
N ASN A 9 -8.68 8.03 -18.99
CA ASN A 9 -7.46 8.39 -18.29
C ASN A 9 -7.68 9.55 -17.31
N SER A 10 -7.14 9.41 -16.10
CA SER A 10 -7.12 10.47 -15.08
C SER A 10 -5.68 10.72 -14.66
N PRO A 11 -5.17 11.97 -14.71
CA PRO A 11 -3.81 12.27 -14.27
C PRO A 11 -3.66 12.02 -12.77
N GLY A 12 -2.50 11.47 -12.37
CA GLY A 12 -2.15 11.28 -10.96
C GLY A 12 -1.55 9.92 -10.62
N PHE A 13 -1.93 8.84 -11.33
CA PHE A 13 -1.45 7.49 -11.00
C PHE A 13 0.07 7.35 -11.09
N GLY A 14 0.71 7.88 -12.13
CA GLY A 14 2.17 7.83 -12.29
C GLY A 14 2.90 8.49 -11.12
N SER A 15 2.37 9.59 -10.61
CA SER A 15 2.91 10.31 -9.44
C SER A 15 2.79 9.50 -8.16
N VAL A 16 1.62 8.94 -7.86
CA VAL A 16 1.42 8.11 -6.67
C VAL A 16 2.21 6.81 -6.75
N ALA A 17 2.30 6.21 -7.94
CA ALA A 17 3.11 5.01 -8.16
C ALA A 17 4.60 5.25 -7.82
N LYS A 18 5.17 6.37 -8.27
CA LYS A 18 6.53 6.77 -7.92
C LYS A 18 6.70 6.99 -6.42
N TYR A 19 5.73 7.66 -5.78
CA TYR A 19 5.78 7.88 -4.34
C TYR A 19 5.78 6.57 -3.57
N ILE A 20 4.88 5.65 -3.88
CA ILE A 20 4.77 4.37 -3.18
C ILE A 20 6.00 3.49 -3.43
N ALA A 21 6.48 3.40 -4.67
CA ALA A 21 7.70 2.65 -4.97
C ALA A 21 8.92 3.20 -4.20
N THR A 22 9.10 4.51 -4.19
CA THR A 22 10.19 5.18 -3.46
C THR A 22 10.07 4.96 -1.96
N SER A 23 8.89 5.21 -1.37
CA SER A 23 8.64 5.03 0.06
C SER A 23 8.82 3.57 0.51
N THR A 24 8.40 2.61 -0.33
CA THR A 24 8.61 1.18 -0.07
C THR A 24 10.11 0.85 -0.05
N LEU A 25 10.88 1.36 -1.02
CA LEU A 25 12.33 1.14 -1.07
C LEU A 25 13.03 1.75 0.14
N GLU A 26 12.74 3.00 0.47
CA GLU A 26 13.35 3.70 1.62
C GLU A 26 13.04 2.99 2.94
N ALA A 27 11.78 2.63 3.18
CA ALA A 27 11.39 1.86 4.35
C ALA A 27 12.07 0.49 4.41
N SER A 28 12.28 -0.14 3.26
CA SER A 28 12.95 -1.43 3.14
C SER A 28 14.42 -1.36 3.53
N MET A 29 15.11 -0.31 3.09
CA MET A 29 16.51 -0.08 3.44
C MET A 29 16.67 0.20 4.94
N ASP A 30 15.75 0.95 5.54
CA ASP A 30 15.74 1.22 6.97
C ASP A 30 15.54 -0.08 7.78
N ILE A 31 14.54 -0.89 7.44
CA ILE A 31 14.30 -2.18 8.09
C ILE A 31 15.47 -3.14 7.91
N ALA A 32 16.04 -3.23 6.72
CA ALA A 32 17.20 -4.08 6.46
C ALA A 32 18.38 -3.71 7.37
N SER A 33 18.59 -2.43 7.65
CA SER A 33 19.68 -1.93 8.50
C SER A 33 19.57 -2.37 9.96
N MET A 34 18.34 -2.60 10.46
CA MET A 34 18.09 -2.91 11.86
C MET A 34 17.57 -4.34 12.11
N CYS A 35 17.26 -5.10 11.07
CA CYS A 35 16.55 -6.38 11.19
C CYS A 35 17.32 -7.44 12.01
N ALA A 36 18.64 -7.37 12.08
CA ALA A 36 19.44 -8.32 12.85
C ALA A 36 19.12 -8.28 14.36
N THR A 37 18.88 -7.10 14.91
CA THR A 37 18.76 -6.88 16.34
C THR A 37 17.41 -6.33 16.80
N SER A 38 16.58 -5.84 15.89
CA SER A 38 15.35 -5.11 16.24
C SER A 38 14.16 -5.52 15.39
N THR A 39 13.61 -4.58 14.61
CA THR A 39 12.37 -4.73 13.83
C THR A 39 12.56 -5.71 12.69
N LYS A 40 11.63 -6.65 12.55
CA LYS A 40 11.63 -7.67 11.50
C LYS A 40 10.61 -7.41 10.40
N VAL A 41 9.53 -6.72 10.70
CA VAL A 41 8.41 -6.54 9.77
C VAL A 41 8.03 -5.08 9.67
N PHE A 42 7.84 -4.61 8.45
CA PHE A 42 7.28 -3.29 8.16
C PHE A 42 6.05 -3.43 7.27
N VAL A 43 4.99 -2.69 7.59
CA VAL A 43 3.75 -2.66 6.83
C VAL A 43 3.48 -1.25 6.34
N LEU A 44 3.39 -1.06 5.03
CA LEU A 44 2.98 0.19 4.40
C LEU A 44 1.53 0.07 3.91
N GLU A 45 0.63 0.85 4.50
CA GLU A 45 -0.75 0.97 4.03
C GLU A 45 -0.84 2.06 2.97
N VAL A 46 -1.54 1.73 1.88
CA VAL A 46 -1.75 2.62 0.75
C VAL A 46 -3.22 2.71 0.39
N MET A 47 -3.61 3.80 -0.26
CA MET A 47 -4.97 3.97 -0.78
C MET A 47 -5.31 2.91 -1.82
N GLY A 48 -6.60 2.64 -1.98
CA GLY A 48 -7.14 1.70 -2.95
C GLY A 48 -8.27 0.86 -2.37
N ARG A 49 -9.49 1.42 -2.29
CA ARG A 49 -10.63 0.74 -1.68
C ARG A 49 -11.06 -0.51 -2.46
N HIS A 50 -11.06 -0.43 -3.78
CA HIS A 50 -11.57 -1.47 -4.67
C HIS A 50 -10.59 -1.89 -5.76
N ALA A 51 -9.51 -1.14 -5.94
CA ALA A 51 -8.51 -1.38 -6.97
C ALA A 51 -7.09 -1.31 -6.39
N GLY A 52 -6.31 -2.36 -6.61
CA GLY A 52 -4.99 -2.55 -6.03
C GLY A 52 -3.82 -1.97 -6.83
N TRP A 53 -4.07 -1.10 -7.80
CA TRP A 53 -3.01 -0.53 -8.64
C TRP A 53 -1.93 0.21 -7.84
N ILE A 54 -2.35 0.96 -6.81
CA ILE A 54 -1.40 1.70 -5.95
C ILE A 54 -0.57 0.73 -5.11
N ALA A 55 -1.22 -0.31 -4.55
CA ALA A 55 -0.49 -1.35 -3.82
C ALA A 55 0.49 -2.09 -4.75
N GLY A 56 0.05 -2.43 -5.98
CA GLY A 56 0.89 -3.04 -7.01
C GLY A 56 2.11 -2.20 -7.39
N ALA A 57 1.98 -0.88 -7.38
CA ALA A 57 3.10 0.02 -7.64
C ALA A 57 4.24 -0.11 -6.60
N GLY A 58 3.93 -0.55 -5.38
CA GLY A 58 4.95 -0.88 -4.37
C GLY A 58 5.92 -1.95 -4.86
N GLY A 59 5.47 -2.88 -5.71
CA GLY A 59 6.30 -3.91 -6.31
C GLY A 59 7.42 -3.38 -7.22
N LEU A 60 7.33 -2.11 -7.65
CA LEU A 60 8.40 -1.46 -8.42
C LEU A 60 9.63 -1.09 -7.56
N ALA A 61 9.55 -1.22 -6.26
CA ALA A 61 10.68 -0.97 -5.35
C ALA A 61 11.77 -2.04 -5.47
N GLY A 62 11.38 -3.30 -5.71
CA GLY A 62 12.31 -4.41 -5.90
C GLY A 62 12.55 -4.72 -7.38
N GLN A 63 13.71 -5.28 -7.69
CA GLN A 63 14.11 -5.67 -9.06
C GLN A 63 14.39 -7.16 -9.18
N GLY A 64 14.38 -7.91 -8.07
CA GLY A 64 14.75 -9.31 -8.05
C GLY A 64 14.10 -10.15 -6.95
N GLU A 65 14.33 -11.44 -7.00
CA GLU A 65 13.86 -12.37 -5.98
C GLU A 65 14.47 -12.04 -4.62
N GLY A 66 13.61 -11.98 -3.60
CA GLY A 66 14.02 -11.66 -2.23
C GLY A 66 14.17 -10.17 -1.93
N GLU A 67 14.01 -9.31 -2.94
CA GLU A 67 13.96 -7.86 -2.73
C GLU A 67 12.55 -7.42 -2.32
N PRO A 68 12.44 -6.43 -1.42
CA PRO A 68 11.14 -5.91 -0.97
C PRO A 68 10.40 -5.12 -2.06
N PRO A 69 9.06 -5.09 -1.98
CA PRO A 69 8.24 -5.70 -0.94
C PRO A 69 8.14 -7.22 -1.09
N HIS A 70 8.17 -7.94 0.03
CA HIS A 70 8.05 -9.39 0.03
C HIS A 70 6.60 -9.88 -0.13
N LEU A 71 5.65 -9.01 0.23
CA LEU A 71 4.22 -9.22 0.00
C LEU A 71 3.55 -7.94 -0.47
N VAL A 72 2.60 -8.12 -1.40
CA VAL A 72 1.63 -7.08 -1.76
C VAL A 72 0.24 -7.65 -1.56
N ILE A 73 -0.59 -6.97 -0.75
CA ILE A 73 -1.94 -7.40 -0.43
C ILE A 73 -2.93 -6.50 -1.15
N PHE A 74 -3.69 -7.10 -2.05
CA PHE A 74 -4.64 -6.44 -2.94
C PHE A 74 -6.07 -6.50 -2.41
N PRO A 75 -6.92 -5.50 -2.69
CA PRO A 75 -8.33 -5.54 -2.33
C PRO A 75 -9.13 -6.54 -3.16
N GLU A 76 -8.63 -6.96 -4.32
CA GLU A 76 -9.28 -7.92 -5.22
C GLU A 76 -9.08 -9.37 -4.78
N ILE A 77 -8.09 -9.63 -3.93
CA ILE A 77 -7.75 -10.98 -3.48
C ILE A 77 -8.16 -11.13 -2.02
N PRO A 78 -9.01 -12.12 -1.69
CA PRO A 78 -9.40 -12.36 -0.31
C PRO A 78 -8.19 -12.57 0.61
N PHE A 79 -8.20 -11.87 1.75
CA PHE A 79 -7.16 -11.98 2.76
C PHE A 79 -7.28 -13.30 3.52
N ASP A 80 -6.26 -14.15 3.41
CA ASP A 80 -6.11 -15.36 4.22
C ASP A 80 -4.99 -15.15 5.24
N ARG A 81 -5.37 -14.99 6.51
CA ARG A 81 -4.43 -14.74 7.62
C ARG A 81 -3.34 -15.80 7.69
N ARG A 82 -3.69 -17.08 7.55
CA ARG A 82 -2.73 -18.18 7.65
C ARG A 82 -1.68 -18.10 6.55
N GLN A 83 -2.12 -17.95 5.29
CA GLN A 83 -1.20 -17.84 4.15
C GLN A 83 -0.29 -16.61 4.26
N VAL A 84 -0.84 -15.47 4.68
CA VAL A 84 -0.05 -14.25 4.87
C VAL A 84 0.99 -14.45 5.97
N MET A 85 0.63 -15.02 7.13
CA MET A 85 1.59 -15.28 8.21
C MET A 85 2.68 -16.27 7.81
N GLU A 86 2.35 -17.33 7.07
CA GLU A 86 3.33 -18.28 6.50
C GLU A 86 4.33 -17.57 5.58
N ARG A 87 3.86 -16.64 4.74
CA ARG A 87 4.72 -15.85 3.85
C ARG A 87 5.60 -14.86 4.60
N VAL A 88 5.06 -14.19 5.63
CA VAL A 88 5.83 -13.30 6.50
C VAL A 88 6.94 -14.07 7.21
N GLU A 89 6.61 -15.23 7.78
CA GLU A 89 7.58 -16.09 8.47
C GLU A 89 8.68 -16.56 7.51
N TYR A 90 8.28 -16.98 6.31
CA TYR A 90 9.22 -17.38 5.25
C TYR A 90 10.20 -16.23 4.93
N ALA A 91 9.69 -15.03 4.66
CA ALA A 91 10.52 -13.89 4.31
C ALA A 91 11.50 -13.53 5.45
N VAL A 92 11.02 -13.50 6.69
CA VAL A 92 11.89 -13.23 7.85
C VAL A 92 12.98 -14.30 8.03
N LYS A 93 12.65 -15.58 7.83
CA LYS A 93 13.63 -16.69 7.96
C LYS A 93 14.68 -16.68 6.85
N HIS A 94 14.30 -16.33 5.63
CA HIS A 94 15.19 -16.42 4.46
C HIS A 94 15.96 -15.12 4.20
N TYR A 95 15.30 -13.96 4.37
CA TYR A 95 15.87 -12.66 4.05
C TYR A 95 16.21 -11.81 5.29
N GLY A 96 15.81 -12.27 6.49
CA GLY A 96 16.03 -11.57 7.75
C GLY A 96 14.93 -10.59 8.14
N TYR A 97 14.10 -10.17 7.19
CA TYR A 97 13.02 -9.20 7.39
C TYR A 97 11.89 -9.39 6.38
N CYS A 98 10.77 -8.72 6.61
CA CYS A 98 9.63 -8.70 5.70
C CYS A 98 9.08 -7.29 5.56
N VAL A 99 8.89 -6.84 4.33
CA VAL A 99 8.19 -5.59 4.00
C VAL A 99 6.92 -5.95 3.25
N ILE A 100 5.81 -5.39 3.72
CA ILE A 100 4.47 -5.62 3.18
C ILE A 100 3.90 -4.29 2.70
N VAL A 101 3.38 -4.27 1.50
CA VAL A 101 2.51 -3.18 1.02
C VAL A 101 1.08 -3.70 1.02
N VAL A 102 0.18 -2.98 1.66
CA VAL A 102 -1.23 -3.41 1.79
C VAL A 102 -2.17 -2.30 1.37
N SER A 103 -3.18 -2.64 0.58
CA SER A 103 -4.26 -1.72 0.26
C SER A 103 -5.20 -1.54 1.45
N GLU A 104 -5.66 -0.31 1.70
CA GLU A 104 -6.72 -0.01 2.69
C GLU A 104 -8.00 -0.81 2.47
N GLY A 105 -8.25 -1.24 1.22
CA GLY A 105 -9.40 -2.04 0.82
C GLY A 105 -9.24 -3.54 0.98
N ALA A 106 -8.16 -4.02 1.62
CA ALA A 106 -7.98 -5.44 1.88
C ALA A 106 -9.18 -6.00 2.68
N ARG A 107 -9.68 -7.16 2.26
CA ARG A 107 -10.91 -7.76 2.80
C ARG A 107 -10.82 -9.27 2.89
N TYR A 108 -11.64 -9.84 3.77
CA TYR A 108 -11.84 -11.27 3.87
C TYR A 108 -12.70 -11.82 2.72
N GLU A 109 -12.81 -13.14 2.63
CA GLU A 109 -13.60 -13.84 1.60
C GLU A 109 -15.11 -13.49 1.65
N ASP A 110 -15.62 -13.18 2.83
CA ASP A 110 -17.01 -12.73 3.03
C ASP A 110 -17.26 -11.28 2.62
N GLY A 111 -16.22 -10.58 2.13
CA GLY A 111 -16.26 -9.20 1.71
C GLY A 111 -16.12 -8.17 2.83
N THR A 112 -15.97 -8.58 4.08
CA THR A 112 -15.71 -7.65 5.20
C THR A 112 -14.29 -7.08 5.09
N PHE A 113 -14.15 -5.78 5.30
CA PHE A 113 -12.83 -5.14 5.28
C PHE A 113 -11.97 -5.58 6.47
N LEU A 114 -10.69 -5.74 6.23
CA LEU A 114 -9.71 -6.14 7.24
C LEU A 114 -9.64 -5.13 8.40
N ALA A 115 -9.85 -3.85 8.09
CA ALA A 115 -10.02 -2.80 9.08
C ALA A 115 -11.18 -1.88 8.66
N ASP A 116 -12.23 -1.88 9.46
CA ASP A 116 -13.42 -1.05 9.30
C ASP A 116 -13.56 -0.17 10.54
N SER A 117 -13.50 1.15 10.37
CA SER A 117 -13.68 2.09 11.48
C SER A 117 -15.13 2.21 11.95
N GLY A 118 -16.07 1.60 11.22
CA GLY A 118 -17.51 1.71 11.47
C GLY A 118 -18.11 3.07 11.13
N ASN A 119 -17.29 4.05 10.74
CA ASN A 119 -17.73 5.38 10.35
C ASN A 119 -18.06 5.44 8.86
N THR A 120 -19.01 6.28 8.50
CA THR A 120 -19.42 6.53 7.12
C THR A 120 -19.20 8.01 6.81
N ASP A 121 -18.63 8.32 5.66
CA ASP A 121 -18.48 9.71 5.21
C ASP A 121 -19.82 10.33 4.75
N ALA A 122 -19.80 11.62 4.43
CA ALA A 122 -20.98 12.36 4.01
C ALA A 122 -21.61 11.83 2.68
N PHE A 123 -20.88 10.99 1.94
CA PHE A 123 -21.32 10.39 0.69
C PHE A 123 -21.78 8.92 0.84
N GLY A 124 -21.83 8.41 2.09
CA GLY A 124 -22.26 7.05 2.39
C GLY A 124 -21.16 5.99 2.23
N HIS A 125 -19.91 6.37 2.03
CA HIS A 125 -18.81 5.41 1.97
C HIS A 125 -18.27 5.11 3.37
N ARG A 126 -17.99 3.84 3.64
CA ARG A 126 -17.29 3.44 4.86
C ARG A 126 -15.90 4.08 4.90
N GLN A 127 -15.57 4.67 6.02
CA GLN A 127 -14.25 5.21 6.26
C GLN A 127 -13.31 4.03 6.54
N LEU A 128 -12.42 3.75 5.57
CA LEU A 128 -11.39 2.71 5.68
C LEU A 128 -10.12 3.30 6.29
N GLY A 129 -9.25 2.42 6.74
CA GLY A 129 -7.95 2.75 7.31
C GLY A 129 -7.68 1.96 8.59
N GLY A 130 -6.40 1.81 8.91
CA GLY A 130 -5.98 1.00 10.05
C GLY A 130 -5.72 -0.46 9.70
N VAL A 131 -5.62 -0.79 8.42
CA VAL A 131 -5.22 -2.12 7.95
C VAL A 131 -3.79 -2.43 8.36
N ALA A 132 -2.87 -1.46 8.24
CA ALA A 132 -1.47 -1.67 8.63
C ALA A 132 -1.31 -1.99 10.12
N PRO A 133 -1.86 -1.23 11.08
CA PRO A 133 -1.79 -1.60 12.49
C PRO A 133 -2.49 -2.93 12.80
N THR A 134 -3.62 -3.23 12.14
CA THR A 134 -4.32 -4.50 12.31
C THR A 134 -3.45 -5.68 11.87
N LEU A 135 -2.87 -5.61 10.67
CA LEU A 135 -1.98 -6.63 10.14
C LEU A 135 -0.71 -6.78 10.98
N ALA A 136 -0.10 -5.67 11.37
CA ALA A 136 1.06 -5.65 12.24
C ALA A 136 0.77 -6.28 13.62
N GLY A 137 -0.44 -6.04 14.15
CA GLY A 137 -0.93 -6.72 15.35
C GLY A 137 -1.04 -8.23 15.19
N MET A 138 -1.53 -8.72 14.04
CA MET A 138 -1.57 -10.15 13.73
C MET A 138 -0.17 -10.76 13.65
N VAL A 139 0.79 -10.08 13.02
CA VAL A 139 2.19 -10.51 12.97
C VAL A 139 2.75 -10.67 14.38
N LYS A 140 2.49 -9.72 15.28
CA LYS A 140 2.94 -9.80 16.67
C LYS A 140 2.30 -10.95 17.42
N GLN A 141 1.00 -11.14 17.23
CA GLN A 141 0.21 -12.16 17.91
C GLN A 141 0.62 -13.57 17.48
N ASP A 142 0.80 -13.80 16.19
CA ASP A 142 1.00 -15.13 15.63
C ASP A 142 2.48 -15.54 15.57
N LEU A 143 3.38 -14.57 15.30
CA LEU A 143 4.80 -14.83 15.03
C LEU A 143 5.75 -14.21 16.06
N GLY A 144 5.25 -13.31 16.91
CA GLY A 144 6.05 -12.67 17.95
C GLY A 144 7.05 -11.62 17.44
N TYR A 145 7.11 -11.36 16.14
CA TYR A 145 8.08 -10.43 15.58
C TYR A 145 7.80 -8.98 15.98
N LYS A 146 8.88 -8.21 16.15
CA LYS A 146 8.79 -6.76 16.30
C LYS A 146 8.50 -6.15 14.93
N TYR A 147 7.59 -5.20 14.94
CA TYR A 147 7.08 -4.55 13.72
C TYR A 147 7.06 -3.03 13.84
N HIS A 148 7.03 -2.39 12.69
CA HIS A 148 6.58 -1.01 12.49
C HIS A 148 5.60 -0.96 11.31
N TRP A 149 4.87 0.12 11.21
CA TRP A 149 3.96 0.38 10.12
C TRP A 149 3.86 1.88 9.83
N ALA A 150 3.45 2.20 8.61
CA ALA A 150 3.11 3.54 8.19
C ALA A 150 1.86 3.51 7.32
N VAL A 151 1.12 4.61 7.35
CA VAL A 151 0.00 4.85 6.45
C VAL A 151 0.40 6.00 5.53
N ALA A 152 0.43 5.76 4.22
CA ALA A 152 0.78 6.79 3.25
C ALA A 152 -0.28 7.89 3.18
N ASP A 153 -1.55 7.52 3.36
CA ASP A 153 -2.70 8.42 3.42
C ASP A 153 -2.61 9.55 2.36
N TYR A 154 -2.95 10.77 2.70
CA TYR A 154 -2.93 11.90 1.75
C TYR A 154 -1.54 12.32 1.30
N LEU A 155 -0.46 11.92 1.98
CA LEU A 155 0.90 12.19 1.52
C LEU A 155 1.17 11.61 0.13
N GLN A 156 0.65 10.41 -0.15
CA GLN A 156 0.85 9.74 -1.44
C GLN A 156 0.26 10.50 -2.63
N ARG A 157 -0.78 11.30 -2.42
CA ARG A 157 -1.41 12.10 -3.48
C ARG A 157 -0.99 13.58 -3.47
N ALA A 158 -0.17 14.00 -2.51
CA ALA A 158 0.27 15.37 -2.34
C ALA A 158 1.77 15.58 -2.55
N ALA A 159 2.52 14.52 -2.86
CA ALA A 159 3.97 14.50 -2.99
C ALA A 159 4.45 15.13 -4.31
N ARG A 160 4.34 16.44 -4.44
CA ARG A 160 4.71 17.18 -5.65
C ARG A 160 6.15 16.94 -6.09
N HIS A 161 7.07 16.71 -5.16
CA HIS A 161 8.50 16.46 -5.44
C HIS A 161 8.72 15.15 -6.22
N LEU A 162 7.76 14.21 -6.20
CA LEU A 162 7.76 12.96 -6.96
C LEU A 162 6.75 12.97 -8.11
N GLY A 163 6.19 14.13 -8.46
CA GLY A 163 5.23 14.27 -9.54
C GLY A 163 5.77 13.75 -10.88
N ALA A 164 4.98 12.92 -11.57
CA ALA A 164 5.29 12.46 -12.90
C ALA A 164 5.01 13.58 -13.92
N LYS A 165 5.93 13.77 -14.88
CA LYS A 165 5.78 14.81 -15.92
C LYS A 165 4.45 14.66 -16.68
N THR A 166 4.12 13.45 -17.08
CA THR A 166 2.87 13.15 -17.80
C THR A 166 1.63 13.60 -17.02
N ASP A 167 1.58 13.34 -15.69
CA ASP A 167 0.46 13.74 -14.86
C ASP A 167 0.31 15.27 -14.79
N VAL A 168 1.45 15.97 -14.67
CA VAL A 168 1.46 17.44 -14.64
C VAL A 168 0.97 18.03 -15.96
N GLU A 169 1.48 17.51 -17.08
CA GLU A 169 1.09 17.97 -18.42
C GLU A 169 -0.40 17.70 -18.71
N GLN A 170 -0.90 16.51 -18.34
CA GLN A 170 -2.29 16.16 -18.51
C GLN A 170 -3.21 16.98 -17.61
N ALA A 171 -2.85 17.17 -16.35
CA ALA A 171 -3.62 18.00 -15.42
C ALA A 171 -3.74 19.44 -15.92
N TYR A 172 -2.65 19.99 -16.46
CA TYR A 172 -2.68 21.31 -17.09
C TYR A 172 -3.60 21.33 -18.32
N ALA A 173 -3.47 20.36 -19.21
CA ALA A 173 -4.24 20.29 -20.44
C ALA A 173 -5.76 20.20 -20.16
N VAL A 174 -6.18 19.36 -19.20
CA VAL A 174 -7.60 19.27 -18.84
C VAL A 174 -8.11 20.56 -18.19
N GLY A 175 -7.27 21.23 -17.40
CA GLY A 175 -7.62 22.54 -16.84
C GLY A 175 -7.83 23.62 -17.92
N VAL A 176 -6.97 23.67 -18.93
CA VAL A 176 -7.15 24.58 -20.08
C VAL A 176 -8.45 24.26 -20.81
N LYS A 177 -8.70 23.00 -21.12
CA LYS A 177 -9.93 22.58 -21.83
C LYS A 177 -11.22 22.82 -21.05
N ALA A 178 -11.16 22.86 -19.73
CA ALA A 178 -12.32 23.14 -18.92
C ALA A 178 -12.73 24.65 -18.95
N VAL A 179 -11.84 25.53 -19.41
CA VAL A 179 -12.07 26.99 -19.49
C VAL A 179 -12.42 27.44 -20.90
N GLU A 180 -11.94 26.76 -21.93
CA GLU A 180 -12.31 26.98 -23.34
C GLU A 180 -13.76 26.56 -23.64
#